data_d3a922fc0f6ee21a4e86b0c18b977f2a
#
_entry.id   d3a922fc0f6ee21a4e86b0c18b977f2a
#
_cell.length_a   1.000
_cell.length_b   1.000
_cell.length_c   1.000
_cell.angle_alpha   90.00
_cell.angle_beta   90.00
_cell.angle_gamma   90.00
#
_symmetry.space_group_name_H-M   'P 1'
#
loop_
_entity.id
_entity.type
_entity.pdbx_description
1 polymer ?
#
loop_
_entity_poly.entity_id
_entity_poly.type
_entity_poly.pdbx_seq_one_letter_code
_entity_poly.pdbx_strand_id
1 'polypeptide(L)'
;LLNKGYRPYTQQEAYQKALRFAGDYVIIHLGLNDTDPRAWPNYRDDFVRDYLSLIESFRKANPRCKVWVCRMTPISHRHPRFKSGTRDWYWMEQALIEEIARIAGATLVDLQEGLYDRPDLLPDALHPNAEGAGILARTVYGALTGDYGGLQLPAIYSDRMVLQRDQPLPISGIANQGEKVTVTLAGQRKETVAGTNGKWTVTLDPLRVSGKSYTLTVSTPSRTLNYRDVVAGEVWLCSGQSNMLMQVGGLKDKTLRNTPVPDQIRLFHVWTEPTAAPQEDFKNAYSVWVKTDASNIGQ
;
A
#
# COMPACT_ATOMS: atom_id res chain seq x y z
N LEU A 1 -6.74 -18.17 18.51
CA LEU A 1 -7.03 -17.17 19.52
C LEU A 1 -8.11 -17.63 20.49
N LEU A 2 -9.28 -18.05 19.98
CA LEU A 2 -10.41 -18.47 20.78
C LEU A 2 -10.04 -19.53 21.83
N ASN A 3 -10.28 -19.26 23.10
CA ASN A 3 -9.92 -20.13 24.21
C ASN A 3 -10.62 -21.50 24.20
N LYS A 4 -11.77 -21.58 23.54
CA LYS A 4 -12.55 -22.81 23.30
C LYS A 4 -12.33 -23.41 21.91
N GLY A 5 -11.50 -22.75 21.07
CA GLY A 5 -11.19 -23.21 19.73
C GLY A 5 -10.28 -24.44 19.71
N TYR A 6 -9.96 -24.88 18.49
CA TYR A 6 -9.01 -25.98 18.31
C TYR A 6 -7.58 -25.49 18.52
N ARG A 7 -6.89 -25.96 19.56
CA ARG A 7 -5.52 -25.57 19.94
C ARG A 7 -5.36 -24.08 20.31
N PRO A 8 -6.03 -23.59 21.35
CA PRO A 8 -5.93 -22.20 21.79
C PRO A 8 -4.48 -21.79 22.10
N TYR A 9 -4.07 -20.60 21.71
CA TYR A 9 -2.72 -20.07 21.98
C TYR A 9 -2.43 -20.02 23.50
N THR A 10 -3.42 -19.60 24.28
CA THR A 10 -3.31 -19.46 25.76
C THR A 10 -3.03 -20.78 26.48
N GLN A 11 -3.28 -21.93 25.82
CA GLN A 11 -3.01 -23.27 26.35
C GLN A 11 -1.66 -23.84 25.85
N GLN A 12 -0.91 -23.11 25.03
CA GLN A 12 0.36 -23.57 24.50
C GLN A 12 1.53 -23.16 25.41
N GLU A 13 2.58 -23.95 25.43
CA GLU A 13 3.81 -23.64 26.16
C GLU A 13 4.43 -22.32 25.69
N ALA A 14 4.31 -22.01 24.39
CA ALA A 14 4.78 -20.77 23.79
C ALA A 14 4.17 -19.53 24.47
N TYR A 15 2.88 -19.57 24.83
CA TYR A 15 2.23 -18.49 25.58
C TYR A 15 2.87 -18.28 26.95
N GLN A 16 3.12 -19.35 27.69
CA GLN A 16 3.76 -19.26 29.00
C GLN A 16 5.19 -18.72 28.91
N LYS A 17 5.92 -19.12 27.86
CA LYS A 17 7.26 -18.57 27.57
C LYS A 17 7.19 -17.08 27.27
N ALA A 18 6.23 -16.64 26.45
CA ALA A 18 6.04 -15.22 26.11
C ALA A 18 5.69 -14.37 27.34
N LEU A 19 4.84 -14.86 28.24
CA LEU A 19 4.53 -14.14 29.48
C LEU A 19 5.75 -14.02 30.40
N ARG A 20 6.55 -15.09 30.54
CA ARG A 20 7.80 -15.04 31.33
C ARG A 20 8.85 -14.11 30.73
N PHE A 21 8.90 -13.99 29.41
CA PHE A 21 9.80 -13.06 28.72
C PHE A 21 9.46 -11.61 29.03
N ALA A 22 8.19 -11.30 29.28
CA ALA A 22 7.69 -9.99 29.67
C ALA A 22 8.24 -8.83 28.80
N GLY A 23 8.18 -8.99 27.47
CA GLY A 23 8.75 -8.08 26.48
C GLY A 23 8.16 -6.66 26.54
N ASP A 24 8.97 -5.65 26.22
CA ASP A 24 8.53 -4.25 26.14
C ASP A 24 7.64 -3.98 24.92
N TYR A 25 7.73 -4.81 23.89
CA TYR A 25 6.95 -4.73 22.65
C TYR A 25 6.20 -6.04 22.44
N VAL A 26 4.90 -5.95 22.31
CA VAL A 26 4.00 -7.09 22.07
C VAL A 26 3.28 -6.89 20.75
N ILE A 27 3.56 -7.76 19.78
CA ILE A 27 2.94 -7.72 18.45
C ILE A 27 2.06 -8.96 18.33
N ILE A 28 0.75 -8.76 18.14
CA ILE A 28 -0.21 -9.84 18.10
C ILE A 28 -0.77 -9.95 16.67
N HIS A 29 -0.45 -11.04 16.00
CA HIS A 29 -0.97 -11.41 14.68
C HIS A 29 -1.68 -12.75 14.81
N LEU A 30 -2.89 -12.74 15.31
CA LEU A 30 -3.74 -13.91 15.57
C LEU A 30 -5.14 -13.68 15.01
N GLY A 31 -5.88 -14.76 14.78
CA GLY A 31 -7.25 -14.76 14.28
C GLY A 31 -7.43 -15.70 13.09
N LEU A 32 -6.49 -15.75 12.15
CA LEU A 32 -6.66 -16.45 10.88
C LEU A 32 -7.11 -17.92 11.01
N ASN A 33 -6.63 -18.63 12.02
CA ASN A 33 -7.06 -19.99 12.30
C ASN A 33 -8.42 -20.09 13.01
N ASP A 34 -8.91 -18.98 13.54
CA ASP A 34 -10.22 -18.94 14.21
C ASP A 34 -11.36 -18.94 13.20
N THR A 35 -11.09 -18.59 11.91
CA THR A 35 -12.03 -18.77 10.78
C THR A 35 -12.37 -20.24 10.47
N ASP A 36 -11.81 -21.20 11.25
CA ASP A 36 -12.11 -22.62 11.08
C ASP A 36 -13.58 -22.90 11.39
N PRO A 37 -14.28 -23.70 10.55
CA PRO A 37 -15.69 -24.08 10.80
C PRO A 37 -15.96 -24.77 12.14
N ARG A 38 -14.94 -25.32 12.78
CA ARG A 38 -15.02 -25.91 14.12
C ARG A 38 -14.94 -24.89 15.23
N ALA A 39 -14.46 -23.68 14.95
CA ALA A 39 -14.25 -22.62 15.93
C ALA A 39 -15.27 -21.48 15.77
N TRP A 40 -15.25 -20.77 14.66
CA TRP A 40 -16.00 -19.52 14.51
C TRP A 40 -17.50 -19.64 14.72
N PRO A 41 -18.23 -20.55 14.09
CA PRO A 41 -19.68 -20.61 14.26
C PRO A 41 -20.12 -20.86 15.71
N ASN A 42 -19.24 -21.47 16.49
CA ASN A 42 -19.58 -21.90 17.86
C ASN A 42 -19.12 -20.89 18.93
N TYR A 43 -18.05 -20.14 18.65
CA TYR A 43 -17.37 -19.34 19.69
C TYR A 43 -17.10 -17.89 19.28
N ARG A 44 -17.66 -17.41 18.18
CA ARG A 44 -17.44 -16.05 17.66
C ARG A 44 -17.72 -14.96 18.70
N ASP A 45 -18.74 -15.16 19.54
CA ASP A 45 -19.14 -14.19 20.54
C ASP A 45 -18.10 -14.04 21.68
N ASP A 46 -17.19 -15.00 21.79
CA ASP A 46 -16.07 -14.98 22.74
C ASP A 46 -14.83 -14.23 22.17
N PHE A 47 -14.77 -13.97 20.86
CA PHE A 47 -13.56 -13.51 20.17
C PHE A 47 -12.98 -12.21 20.74
N VAL A 48 -13.82 -11.17 20.87
CA VAL A 48 -13.39 -9.87 21.42
C VAL A 48 -12.91 -10.02 22.86
N ARG A 49 -13.69 -10.73 23.70
CA ARG A 49 -13.34 -10.95 25.09
C ARG A 49 -12.01 -11.70 25.23
N ASP A 50 -11.85 -12.77 24.49
CA ASP A 50 -10.64 -13.62 24.55
C ASP A 50 -9.42 -12.86 24.07
N TYR A 51 -9.55 -12.03 23.03
CA TYR A 51 -8.47 -11.19 22.53
C TYR A 51 -8.07 -10.10 23.54
N LEU A 52 -9.05 -9.39 24.11
CA LEU A 52 -8.77 -8.40 25.14
C LEU A 52 -8.14 -9.03 26.39
N SER A 53 -8.58 -10.20 26.77
CA SER A 53 -7.98 -10.98 27.88
C SER A 53 -6.53 -11.37 27.59
N LEU A 54 -6.21 -11.73 26.34
CA LEU A 54 -4.83 -11.99 25.91
C LEU A 54 -3.96 -10.73 26.03
N ILE A 55 -4.42 -9.59 25.54
CA ILE A 55 -3.70 -8.31 25.66
C ILE A 55 -3.44 -7.98 27.13
N GLU A 56 -4.47 -8.11 27.97
CA GLU A 56 -4.38 -7.84 29.40
C GLU A 56 -3.37 -8.74 30.12
N SER A 57 -3.26 -9.99 29.71
CA SER A 57 -2.27 -10.92 30.27
C SER A 57 -0.83 -10.49 30.03
N PHE A 58 -0.53 -9.94 28.84
CA PHE A 58 0.78 -9.35 28.53
C PHE A 58 1.03 -8.08 29.35
N ARG A 59 0.02 -7.22 29.49
CA ARG A 59 0.12 -6.00 30.32
C ARG A 59 0.32 -6.30 31.80
N LYS A 60 -0.27 -7.39 32.31
CA LYS A 60 0.01 -7.86 33.66
C LYS A 60 1.44 -8.39 33.83
N ALA A 61 1.95 -9.07 32.82
CA ALA A 61 3.34 -9.56 32.83
C ALA A 61 4.35 -8.41 32.75
N ASN A 62 4.08 -7.37 31.94
CA ASN A 62 4.86 -6.14 31.87
C ASN A 62 3.95 -4.92 31.70
N PRO A 63 3.66 -4.16 32.79
CA PRO A 63 2.80 -2.97 32.71
C PRO A 63 3.29 -1.85 31.79
N ARG A 64 4.56 -1.88 31.39
CA ARG A 64 5.16 -0.89 30.48
C ARG A 64 5.12 -1.33 29.02
N CYS A 65 4.66 -2.54 28.73
CA CYS A 65 4.66 -3.04 27.36
C CYS A 65 3.76 -2.20 26.46
N LYS A 66 4.24 -1.96 25.26
CA LYS A 66 3.44 -1.39 24.17
C LYS A 66 2.89 -2.53 23.34
N VAL A 67 1.62 -2.42 22.95
CA VAL A 67 0.92 -3.48 22.22
C VAL A 67 0.53 -3.01 20.83
N TRP A 68 0.87 -3.83 19.85
CA TRP A 68 0.43 -3.72 18.45
C TRP A 68 -0.47 -4.90 18.11
N VAL A 69 -1.62 -4.60 17.56
CA VAL A 69 -2.58 -5.59 17.08
C VAL A 69 -2.57 -5.55 15.55
N CYS A 70 -2.34 -6.70 14.93
CA CYS A 70 -2.22 -6.77 13.48
C CYS A 70 -3.53 -7.24 12.84
N ARG A 71 -3.98 -6.59 11.77
CA ARG A 71 -4.94 -7.17 10.83
C ARG A 71 -4.35 -8.46 10.26
N MET A 72 -5.21 -9.42 10.00
CA MET A 72 -4.78 -10.72 9.46
C MET A 72 -4.26 -10.54 8.03
N THR A 73 -3.24 -11.31 7.67
CA THR A 73 -2.81 -11.48 6.28
C THR A 73 -3.95 -12.05 5.42
N PRO A 74 -4.02 -11.72 4.12
CA PRO A 74 -5.10 -12.23 3.29
C PRO A 74 -5.03 -13.74 3.10
N ILE A 75 -6.21 -14.34 2.91
CA ILE A 75 -6.34 -15.71 2.42
C ILE A 75 -6.65 -15.63 0.92
N SER A 76 -5.84 -16.25 0.07
CA SER A 76 -6.14 -16.30 -1.36
C SER A 76 -7.41 -17.10 -1.63
N HIS A 77 -8.20 -16.66 -2.60
CA HIS A 77 -9.39 -17.37 -3.08
C HIS A 77 -9.12 -18.80 -3.55
N ARG A 78 -7.86 -19.15 -3.82
CA ARG A 78 -7.43 -20.50 -4.17
C ARG A 78 -7.37 -21.45 -2.98
N HIS A 79 -7.35 -20.92 -1.75
CA HIS A 79 -7.25 -21.74 -0.56
C HIS A 79 -8.53 -22.57 -0.35
N PRO A 80 -8.43 -23.88 -0.07
CA PRO A 80 -9.61 -24.75 0.09
C PRO A 80 -10.56 -24.30 1.22
N ARG A 81 -10.06 -23.65 2.26
CA ARG A 81 -10.87 -23.08 3.33
C ARG A 81 -11.63 -21.81 2.92
N PHE A 82 -11.18 -21.11 1.91
CA PHE A 82 -11.76 -19.81 1.51
C PHE A 82 -12.99 -20.00 0.63
N LYS A 83 -13.84 -20.92 1.01
CA LYS A 83 -15.14 -21.16 0.41
C LYS A 83 -16.23 -20.51 1.26
N SER A 84 -17.47 -20.55 0.82
CA SER A 84 -18.62 -19.93 1.47
C SER A 84 -18.60 -20.03 3.01
N GLY A 85 -18.91 -18.98 3.71
CA GLY A 85 -18.86 -18.86 5.16
C GLY A 85 -17.49 -18.43 5.70
N THR A 86 -16.43 -19.18 5.45
CA THR A 86 -15.08 -18.82 5.96
C THR A 86 -14.60 -17.46 5.44
N ARG A 87 -14.97 -17.09 4.22
CA ARG A 87 -14.68 -15.77 3.65
C ARG A 87 -15.39 -14.67 4.43
N ASP A 88 -16.64 -14.86 4.75
CA ASP A 88 -17.43 -13.88 5.48
C ASP A 88 -16.92 -13.76 6.91
N TRP A 89 -16.56 -14.87 7.54
CA TRP A 89 -15.97 -14.91 8.87
C TRP A 89 -14.64 -14.19 8.94
N TYR A 90 -13.78 -14.35 7.93
CA TYR A 90 -12.54 -13.61 7.82
C TYR A 90 -12.76 -12.08 7.85
N TRP A 91 -13.73 -11.58 7.10
CA TRP A 91 -14.06 -10.15 7.11
C TRP A 91 -14.69 -9.68 8.42
N MET A 92 -15.50 -10.51 9.04
CA MET A 92 -16.04 -10.24 10.38
C MET A 92 -14.92 -10.13 11.41
N GLU A 93 -13.98 -11.06 11.41
CA GLU A 93 -12.82 -11.03 12.31
C GLU A 93 -11.92 -9.80 12.07
N GLN A 94 -11.69 -9.40 10.81
CA GLN A 94 -10.92 -8.20 10.48
C GLN A 94 -11.54 -6.94 11.13
N ALA A 95 -12.86 -6.80 11.02
CA ALA A 95 -13.57 -5.68 11.64
C ALA A 95 -13.49 -5.70 13.18
N LEU A 96 -13.59 -6.89 13.78
CA LEU A 96 -13.46 -7.05 15.24
C LEU A 96 -12.01 -6.77 15.71
N ILE A 97 -10.99 -7.09 14.93
CA ILE A 97 -9.58 -6.80 15.24
C ILE A 97 -9.35 -5.28 15.32
N GLU A 98 -9.93 -4.51 14.40
CA GLU A 98 -9.88 -3.03 14.46
C GLU A 98 -10.54 -2.49 15.73
N GLU A 99 -11.71 -3.02 16.06
CA GLU A 99 -12.44 -2.64 17.29
C GLU A 99 -11.63 -3.01 18.56
N ILE A 100 -11.05 -4.19 18.61
CA ILE A 100 -10.19 -4.65 19.70
C ILE A 100 -9.00 -3.72 19.89
N ALA A 101 -8.32 -3.34 18.81
CA ALA A 101 -7.21 -2.39 18.88
C ALA A 101 -7.65 -1.06 19.50
N ARG A 102 -8.81 -0.54 19.06
CA ARG A 102 -9.41 0.69 19.60
C ARG A 102 -9.76 0.58 21.08
N ILE A 103 -10.46 -0.48 21.48
CA ILE A 103 -10.86 -0.70 22.89
C ILE A 103 -9.64 -0.86 23.79
N ALA A 104 -8.66 -1.62 23.33
CA ALA A 104 -7.44 -1.86 24.10
C ALA A 104 -6.49 -0.66 24.11
N GLY A 105 -6.72 0.40 23.33
CA GLY A 105 -5.75 1.47 23.14
C GLY A 105 -4.41 0.95 22.60
N ALA A 106 -4.46 -0.06 21.72
CA ALA A 106 -3.32 -0.65 21.04
C ALA A 106 -3.15 -0.03 19.65
N THR A 107 -1.92 -0.04 19.12
CA THR A 107 -1.68 0.40 17.75
C THR A 107 -2.12 -0.68 16.77
N LEU A 108 -2.97 -0.33 15.80
CA LEU A 108 -3.35 -1.21 14.72
C LEU A 108 -2.27 -1.22 13.64
N VAL A 109 -1.87 -2.41 13.17
CA VAL A 109 -0.94 -2.61 12.06
C VAL A 109 -1.65 -3.35 10.93
N ASP A 110 -1.68 -2.77 9.74
CA ASP A 110 -2.31 -3.41 8.59
C ASP A 110 -1.33 -4.35 7.87
N LEU A 111 -1.43 -5.65 8.15
CA LEU A 111 -0.68 -6.69 7.44
C LEU A 111 -1.43 -7.24 6.22
N GLN A 112 -2.67 -6.81 6.01
CA GLN A 112 -3.47 -7.23 4.87
C GLN A 112 -3.08 -6.46 3.60
N GLU A 113 -2.95 -5.13 3.70
CA GLU A 113 -2.85 -4.22 2.55
C GLU A 113 -1.72 -4.61 1.60
N GLY A 114 -0.51 -4.82 2.11
CA GLY A 114 0.66 -5.12 1.26
C GLY A 114 0.65 -6.48 0.56
N LEU A 115 -0.28 -7.37 0.92
CA LEU A 115 -0.43 -8.72 0.34
C LEU A 115 -1.79 -8.94 -0.32
N TYR A 116 -2.74 -8.01 -0.20
CA TYR A 116 -4.14 -8.22 -0.60
C TYR A 116 -4.28 -8.62 -2.07
N ASP A 117 -3.64 -7.90 -2.95
CA ASP A 117 -3.67 -8.14 -4.39
C ASP A 117 -2.44 -8.91 -4.90
N ARG A 118 -1.73 -9.60 -3.99
CA ARG A 118 -0.50 -10.32 -4.28
C ARG A 118 -0.59 -11.83 -3.99
N PRO A 119 -1.51 -12.56 -4.66
CA PRO A 119 -1.63 -14.02 -4.47
C PRO A 119 -0.37 -14.79 -4.90
N ASP A 120 0.50 -14.18 -5.71
CA ASP A 120 1.82 -14.70 -6.09
C ASP A 120 2.77 -14.83 -4.88
N LEU A 121 2.56 -14.02 -3.86
CA LEU A 121 3.34 -14.06 -2.62
C LEU A 121 2.85 -15.09 -1.61
N LEU A 122 1.73 -15.77 -1.91
CA LEU A 122 1.10 -16.79 -1.07
C LEU A 122 1.10 -18.14 -1.81
N PRO A 123 2.23 -18.86 -1.88
CA PRO A 123 2.37 -20.05 -2.72
C PRO A 123 1.41 -21.19 -2.35
N ASP A 124 1.08 -21.35 -1.08
CA ASP A 124 0.05 -22.28 -0.60
C ASP A 124 -1.33 -21.62 -0.39
N ALA A 125 -1.49 -20.41 -0.94
CA ALA A 125 -2.67 -19.57 -0.82
C ALA A 125 -2.96 -19.03 0.60
N LEU A 126 -2.02 -19.18 1.54
CA LEU A 126 -2.16 -18.77 2.95
C LEU A 126 -0.89 -18.16 3.54
N HIS A 127 0.26 -18.82 3.38
CA HIS A 127 1.50 -18.39 3.99
C HIS A 127 2.36 -17.60 3.00
N PRO A 128 2.93 -16.45 3.43
CA PRO A 128 3.78 -15.64 2.56
C PRO A 128 5.11 -16.34 2.27
N ASN A 129 5.60 -16.18 1.04
CA ASN A 129 6.97 -16.52 0.68
C ASN A 129 7.96 -15.50 1.26
N ALA A 130 9.25 -15.61 0.94
CA ALA A 130 10.28 -14.73 1.47
C ALA A 130 10.06 -13.24 1.11
N GLU A 131 9.57 -12.93 -0.09
CA GLU A 131 9.24 -11.55 -0.51
C GLU A 131 8.05 -11.03 0.30
N GLY A 132 6.96 -11.81 0.40
CA GLY A 132 5.80 -11.46 1.20
C GLY A 132 6.14 -11.27 2.69
N ALA A 133 6.96 -12.16 3.25
CA ALA A 133 7.45 -12.00 4.62
C ALA A 133 8.28 -10.71 4.79
N GLY A 134 9.07 -10.34 3.78
CA GLY A 134 9.80 -9.06 3.76
C GLY A 134 8.89 -7.83 3.77
N ILE A 135 7.75 -7.89 3.07
CA ILE A 135 6.72 -6.83 3.11
C ILE A 135 6.15 -6.70 4.52
N LEU A 136 5.74 -7.82 5.13
CA LEU A 136 5.20 -7.82 6.49
C LEU A 136 6.22 -7.28 7.50
N ALA A 137 7.49 -7.68 7.38
CA ALA A 137 8.55 -7.23 8.26
C ALA A 137 8.76 -5.70 8.16
N ARG A 138 8.77 -5.12 6.95
CA ARG A 138 8.86 -3.67 6.76
C ARG A 138 7.65 -2.93 7.34
N THR A 139 6.45 -3.46 7.16
CA THR A 139 5.22 -2.88 7.73
C THR A 139 5.29 -2.85 9.25
N VAL A 140 5.68 -3.96 9.87
CA VAL A 140 5.84 -4.01 11.34
C VAL A 140 6.96 -3.11 11.81
N TYR A 141 8.10 -3.09 11.13
CA TYR A 141 9.23 -2.22 11.45
C TYR A 141 8.81 -0.73 11.43
N GLY A 142 8.15 -0.30 10.37
CA GLY A 142 7.63 1.06 10.26
C GLY A 142 6.66 1.40 11.39
N ALA A 143 5.74 0.49 11.72
CA ALA A 143 4.78 0.69 12.81
C ALA A 143 5.44 0.76 14.21
N LEU A 144 6.57 0.09 14.40
CA LEU A 144 7.32 0.10 15.66
C LEU A 144 8.20 1.35 15.81
N THR A 145 8.84 1.76 14.72
CA THR A 145 9.90 2.79 14.74
C THR A 145 9.42 4.14 14.21
N GLY A 146 8.35 4.17 13.45
CA GLY A 146 7.92 5.32 12.66
C GLY A 146 8.76 5.55 11.40
N ASP A 147 9.75 4.69 11.12
CA ASP A 147 10.63 4.79 9.96
C ASP A 147 10.08 3.99 8.78
N TYR A 148 9.62 4.69 7.77
CA TYR A 148 9.12 4.15 6.50
C TYR A 148 10.09 4.40 5.34
N GLY A 149 11.35 4.71 5.64
CA GLY A 149 12.39 4.98 4.63
C GLY A 149 12.41 6.42 4.13
N GLY A 150 11.77 7.35 4.85
CA GLY A 150 11.71 8.77 4.54
C GLY A 150 10.79 9.10 3.36
N LEU A 151 10.96 10.31 2.82
CA LEU A 151 10.08 10.83 1.76
C LEU A 151 10.28 10.08 0.43
N GLN A 152 9.19 9.49 -0.07
CA GLN A 152 9.13 8.76 -1.34
C GLN A 152 7.81 9.06 -2.05
N LEU A 153 7.86 9.10 -3.38
CA LEU A 153 6.67 9.19 -4.24
C LEU A 153 6.68 8.03 -5.25
N PRO A 154 5.50 7.54 -5.68
CA PRO A 154 5.39 6.58 -6.78
C PRO A 154 6.10 7.04 -8.06
N ALA A 155 6.57 6.07 -8.86
CA ALA A 155 7.38 6.33 -10.06
C ALA A 155 6.65 7.16 -11.14
N ILE A 156 5.31 7.21 -11.09
CA ILE A 156 4.54 8.09 -11.98
C ILE A 156 4.89 9.58 -11.79
N TYR A 157 5.35 9.96 -10.60
CA TYR A 157 5.87 11.31 -10.36
C TYR A 157 7.32 11.37 -10.82
N SER A 158 7.52 11.91 -11.99
CA SER A 158 8.85 12.12 -12.55
C SER A 158 8.91 13.44 -13.35
N ASP A 159 10.10 13.84 -13.75
CA ASP A 159 10.27 15.00 -14.62
C ASP A 159 9.39 14.86 -15.87
N ARG A 160 8.90 15.98 -16.39
CA ARG A 160 8.07 16.06 -17.60
C ARG A 160 6.66 15.48 -17.45
N MET A 161 6.21 15.11 -16.25
CA MET A 161 4.86 14.59 -16.06
C MET A 161 3.76 15.57 -16.47
N VAL A 162 2.62 15.01 -16.85
CA VAL A 162 1.38 15.77 -17.08
C VAL A 162 0.43 15.53 -15.93
N LEU A 163 -0.07 16.61 -15.33
CA LEU A 163 -1.14 16.56 -14.34
C LEU A 163 -2.46 16.89 -15.02
N GLN A 164 -3.52 16.13 -14.68
CA GLN A 164 -4.84 16.34 -15.27
C GLN A 164 -5.31 17.77 -14.97
N ARG A 165 -5.64 18.51 -16.02
CA ARG A 165 -6.17 19.88 -15.90
C ARG A 165 -7.57 19.93 -15.32
N ASP A 166 -7.95 21.06 -14.77
CA ASP A 166 -9.31 21.42 -14.33
C ASP A 166 -9.92 20.42 -13.31
N GLN A 167 -9.09 19.61 -12.66
CA GLN A 167 -9.46 18.69 -11.60
C GLN A 167 -8.60 18.92 -10.36
N PRO A 168 -9.11 18.64 -9.13
CA PRO A 168 -8.28 18.60 -7.94
C PRO A 168 -7.09 17.66 -8.15
N LEU A 169 -5.91 18.08 -7.69
CA LEU A 169 -4.66 17.36 -7.93
C LEU A 169 -4.20 16.67 -6.63
N PRO A 170 -4.57 15.41 -6.39
CA PRO A 170 -4.06 14.64 -5.26
C PRO A 170 -2.59 14.25 -5.53
N ILE A 171 -1.71 14.65 -4.62
CA ILE A 171 -0.32 14.25 -4.59
C ILE A 171 -0.14 13.40 -3.33
N SER A 172 0.40 12.21 -3.48
CA SER A 172 0.53 11.25 -2.39
C SER A 172 1.87 10.54 -2.40
N GLY A 173 2.24 9.99 -1.27
CA GLY A 173 3.48 9.23 -1.12
C GLY A 173 3.67 8.69 0.28
N ILE A 174 4.90 8.33 0.60
CA ILE A 174 5.33 7.82 1.89
C ILE A 174 6.32 8.81 2.50
N ALA A 175 6.29 8.96 3.82
CA ALA A 175 7.29 9.63 4.64
C ALA A 175 7.33 8.96 6.02
N ASN A 176 8.26 9.33 6.88
CA ASN A 176 8.27 8.78 8.23
C ASN A 176 7.06 9.28 9.03
N GLN A 177 6.58 8.46 9.95
CA GLN A 177 5.41 8.78 10.76
C GLN A 177 5.58 10.14 11.44
N GLY A 178 4.56 11.00 11.33
CA GLY A 178 4.55 12.32 11.95
C GLY A 178 5.41 13.36 11.22
N GLU A 179 6.14 13.01 10.15
CA GLU A 179 6.85 14.01 9.36
C GLU A 179 5.86 14.96 8.68
N LYS A 180 6.17 16.23 8.77
CA LYS A 180 5.46 17.28 8.04
C LYS A 180 5.89 17.25 6.59
N VAL A 181 4.94 17.09 5.69
CA VAL A 181 5.14 17.09 4.24
C VAL A 181 4.59 18.39 3.66
N THR A 182 5.40 19.08 2.92
CA THR A 182 5.02 20.30 2.19
C THR A 182 5.06 20.03 0.69
N VAL A 183 3.98 20.35 -0.01
CA VAL A 183 3.87 20.24 -1.47
C VAL A 183 3.70 21.63 -2.06
N THR A 184 4.54 21.97 -3.04
CA THR A 184 4.54 23.26 -3.73
C THR A 184 4.46 23.04 -5.24
N LEU A 185 3.49 23.72 -5.91
CA LEU A 185 3.32 23.66 -7.36
C LEU A 185 2.60 24.93 -7.85
N ALA A 186 3.11 25.57 -8.90
CA ALA A 186 2.44 26.69 -9.56
C ALA A 186 1.99 27.82 -8.59
N GLY A 187 2.82 28.14 -7.59
CA GLY A 187 2.52 29.14 -6.57
C GLY A 187 1.63 28.66 -5.42
N GLN A 188 1.05 27.48 -5.51
CA GLN A 188 0.33 26.86 -4.41
C GLN A 188 1.33 26.22 -3.44
N ARG A 189 1.02 26.28 -2.14
CA ARG A 189 1.73 25.58 -1.08
C ARG A 189 0.73 24.98 -0.11
N LYS A 190 0.74 23.68 0.03
CA LYS A 190 -0.09 22.94 1.00
C LYS A 190 0.74 21.98 1.83
N GLU A 191 0.27 21.65 3.00
CA GLU A 191 0.98 20.86 3.99
C GLU A 191 0.08 19.77 4.54
N THR A 192 0.69 18.67 4.93
CA THR A 192 0.06 17.55 5.64
C THR A 192 1.07 16.91 6.58
N VAL A 193 0.64 15.91 7.33
CA VAL A 193 1.50 15.09 8.20
C VAL A 193 1.33 13.64 7.80
N ALA A 194 2.44 12.92 7.68
CA ALA A 194 2.42 11.49 7.39
C ALA A 194 1.76 10.72 8.55
N GLY A 195 0.83 9.84 8.18
CA GLY A 195 0.08 9.02 9.13
C GLY A 195 0.93 7.97 9.84
N THR A 196 0.28 7.19 10.70
CA THR A 196 0.92 6.09 11.45
C THR A 196 1.40 4.96 10.54
N ASN A 197 0.90 4.88 9.32
CA ASN A 197 1.34 3.95 8.28
C ASN A 197 2.34 4.57 7.28
N GLY A 198 2.84 5.78 7.56
CA GLY A 198 3.75 6.52 6.71
C GLY A 198 3.10 7.15 5.47
N LYS A 199 1.83 6.86 5.18
CA LYS A 199 1.14 7.42 3.99
C LYS A 199 0.72 8.86 4.24
N TRP A 200 0.78 9.66 3.17
CA TRP A 200 0.31 11.04 3.18
C TRP A 200 -0.32 11.40 1.84
N THR A 201 -1.25 12.34 1.87
CA THR A 201 -1.86 12.92 0.67
C THR A 201 -2.09 14.41 0.88
N VAL A 202 -1.83 15.18 -0.17
CA VAL A 202 -2.15 16.61 -0.29
C VAL A 202 -2.94 16.79 -1.57
N THR A 203 -4.07 17.47 -1.51
CA THR A 203 -4.83 17.84 -2.71
C THR A 203 -4.62 19.32 -3.04
N LEU A 204 -3.95 19.58 -4.15
CA LEU A 204 -3.79 20.92 -4.70
C LEU A 204 -5.04 21.33 -5.49
N ASP A 205 -5.20 22.64 -5.66
CA ASP A 205 -6.30 23.17 -6.45
C ASP A 205 -6.08 22.92 -7.95
N PRO A 206 -7.15 22.86 -8.74
CA PRO A 206 -7.06 22.63 -10.17
C PRO A 206 -6.13 23.61 -10.89
N LEU A 207 -5.38 23.10 -11.85
CA LEU A 207 -4.59 23.92 -12.79
C LEU A 207 -5.26 23.96 -14.15
N ARG A 208 -5.25 25.14 -14.76
CA ARG A 208 -5.67 25.30 -16.15
C ARG A 208 -4.50 25.11 -17.10
N VAL A 209 -4.78 24.69 -18.32
CA VAL A 209 -3.79 24.65 -19.39
C VAL A 209 -3.28 26.07 -19.63
N SER A 210 -1.99 26.25 -19.62
CA SER A 210 -1.38 27.59 -19.77
C SER A 210 -0.14 27.63 -20.68
N GLY A 211 0.27 26.46 -21.21
CA GLY A 211 1.54 26.35 -21.93
C GLY A 211 2.79 26.52 -21.04
N LYS A 212 2.59 26.80 -19.76
CA LYS A 212 3.70 26.95 -18.79
C LYS A 212 4.10 25.62 -18.21
N SER A 213 5.40 25.43 -18.00
CA SER A 213 5.92 24.34 -17.19
C SER A 213 6.20 24.81 -15.77
N TYR A 214 6.04 23.90 -14.83
CA TYR A 214 6.21 24.13 -13.41
C TYR A 214 7.24 23.15 -12.82
N THR A 215 7.65 23.40 -11.60
CA THR A 215 8.36 22.43 -10.76
C THR A 215 7.43 22.01 -9.64
N LEU A 216 7.16 20.72 -9.52
CA LEU A 216 6.56 20.15 -8.32
C LEU A 216 7.67 19.90 -7.30
N THR A 217 7.58 20.55 -6.16
CA THR A 217 8.48 20.34 -5.02
C THR A 217 7.71 19.67 -3.90
N VAL A 218 8.24 18.57 -3.42
CA VAL A 218 7.73 17.86 -2.22
C VAL A 218 8.87 17.78 -1.21
N SER A 219 8.63 18.24 0.00
CA SER A 219 9.68 18.31 1.02
C SER A 219 9.20 17.89 2.39
N THR A 220 10.11 17.26 3.13
CA THR A 220 10.07 17.06 4.58
C THR A 220 11.28 17.77 5.21
N PRO A 221 11.39 17.84 6.53
CA PRO A 221 12.59 18.37 7.17
C PRO A 221 13.89 17.65 6.78
N SER A 222 13.79 16.37 6.40
CA SER A 222 14.94 15.51 6.10
C SER A 222 15.26 15.41 4.60
N ARG A 223 14.28 15.65 3.70
CA ARG A 223 14.46 15.42 2.26
C ARG A 223 13.60 16.35 1.40
N THR A 224 14.12 16.71 0.24
CA THR A 224 13.37 17.44 -0.80
C THR A 224 13.47 16.71 -2.13
N LEU A 225 12.33 16.53 -2.79
CA LEU A 225 12.20 15.99 -4.13
C LEU A 225 11.69 17.09 -5.06
N ASN A 226 12.29 17.23 -6.23
CA ASN A 226 11.91 18.19 -7.24
C ASN A 226 11.68 17.49 -8.56
N TYR A 227 10.49 17.67 -9.12
CA TYR A 227 10.11 17.18 -10.44
C TYR A 227 9.93 18.38 -11.36
N ARG A 228 10.74 18.43 -12.40
CA ARG A 228 10.84 19.57 -13.30
C ARG A 228 9.99 19.38 -14.55
N ASP A 229 9.67 20.49 -15.21
CA ASP A 229 8.95 20.48 -16.47
C ASP A 229 7.57 19.80 -16.36
N VAL A 230 6.87 20.04 -15.25
CA VAL A 230 5.51 19.56 -15.00
C VAL A 230 4.52 20.48 -15.68
N VAL A 231 3.55 19.93 -16.40
CA VAL A 231 2.51 20.71 -17.09
C VAL A 231 1.11 20.25 -16.67
N ALA A 232 0.15 21.16 -16.82
CA ALA A 232 -1.27 20.82 -16.76
C ALA A 232 -1.79 20.53 -18.18
N GLY A 233 -2.42 19.40 -18.40
CA GLY A 233 -2.93 18.97 -19.70
C GLY A 233 -3.97 17.87 -19.58
N GLU A 234 -4.42 17.35 -20.73
CA GLU A 234 -5.27 16.15 -20.77
C GLU A 234 -4.40 14.91 -20.58
N VAL A 235 -4.83 14.04 -19.68
CA VAL A 235 -4.21 12.75 -19.43
C VAL A 235 -5.10 11.64 -19.98
N TRP A 236 -4.56 10.86 -20.91
CA TRP A 236 -5.25 9.74 -21.52
C TRP A 236 -4.64 8.44 -21.06
N LEU A 237 -5.44 7.53 -20.51
CA LEU A 237 -5.03 6.16 -20.25
C LEU A 237 -5.32 5.31 -21.48
N CYS A 238 -4.27 4.89 -22.17
CA CYS A 238 -4.34 4.03 -23.32
C CYS A 238 -4.04 2.60 -22.89
N SER A 239 -5.04 1.71 -22.95
CA SER A 239 -4.91 0.32 -22.52
C SER A 239 -5.63 -0.60 -23.52
N GLY A 240 -5.25 -1.87 -23.54
CA GLY A 240 -5.86 -2.87 -24.42
C GLY A 240 -5.00 -4.11 -24.60
N GLN A 241 -5.05 -4.69 -25.79
CA GLN A 241 -4.27 -5.86 -26.17
C GLN A 241 -3.05 -5.46 -27.03
N SER A 242 -2.47 -6.44 -27.75
CA SER A 242 -1.28 -6.28 -28.59
C SER A 242 -1.32 -5.08 -29.56
N ASN A 243 -2.51 -4.71 -30.04
CA ASN A 243 -2.66 -3.54 -30.93
C ASN A 243 -2.32 -2.21 -30.25
N MET A 244 -2.39 -2.14 -28.91
CA MET A 244 -1.98 -0.95 -28.17
C MET A 244 -0.46 -0.80 -28.08
N LEU A 245 0.28 -1.84 -28.44
CA LEU A 245 1.75 -1.80 -28.57
C LEU A 245 2.21 -1.40 -29.98
N MET A 246 1.24 -1.13 -30.90
CA MET A 246 1.59 -0.77 -32.27
C MET A 246 2.25 0.61 -32.29
N GLN A 247 3.48 0.63 -32.71
CA GLN A 247 4.25 1.86 -32.88
C GLN A 247 3.84 2.62 -34.14
N VAL A 248 3.93 3.94 -34.12
CA VAL A 248 3.63 4.79 -35.28
C VAL A 248 4.48 4.38 -36.50
N GLY A 249 5.74 3.97 -36.27
CA GLY A 249 6.62 3.45 -37.31
C GLY A 249 6.09 2.21 -38.04
N GLY A 250 5.24 1.41 -37.41
CA GLY A 250 4.58 0.22 -37.99
C GLY A 250 3.34 0.51 -38.83
N LEU A 251 2.83 1.75 -38.83
CA LEU A 251 1.63 2.10 -39.58
C LEU A 251 1.88 2.02 -41.09
N LYS A 252 0.89 1.48 -41.83
CA LYS A 252 0.94 1.42 -43.30
C LYS A 252 0.77 2.82 -43.94
N ASP A 253 0.05 3.72 -43.28
CA ASP A 253 -0.17 5.08 -43.75
C ASP A 253 1.09 5.92 -43.52
N LYS A 254 1.79 6.22 -44.61
CA LYS A 254 3.00 7.03 -44.59
C LYS A 254 2.74 8.50 -44.20
N THR A 255 1.52 9.00 -44.43
CA THR A 255 1.16 10.37 -44.06
C THR A 255 1.15 10.51 -42.55
N LEU A 256 0.50 9.57 -41.84
CA LEU A 256 0.48 9.54 -40.39
C LEU A 256 1.90 9.36 -39.80
N ARG A 257 2.73 8.50 -40.42
CA ARG A 257 4.12 8.28 -39.99
C ARG A 257 4.99 9.52 -40.05
N ASN A 258 4.72 10.39 -41.02
CA ASN A 258 5.51 11.59 -41.30
C ASN A 258 4.86 12.86 -40.74
N THR A 259 3.72 12.78 -40.07
CA THR A 259 3.07 13.92 -39.45
C THR A 259 3.92 14.41 -38.28
N PRO A 260 4.31 15.70 -38.25
CA PRO A 260 5.01 16.26 -37.11
C PRO A 260 4.17 16.11 -35.84
N VAL A 261 4.79 15.62 -34.79
CA VAL A 261 4.14 15.50 -33.49
C VAL A 261 4.39 16.77 -32.70
N PRO A 262 3.34 17.38 -32.14
CA PRO A 262 3.52 18.54 -31.28
C PRO A 262 4.42 18.19 -30.08
N ASP A 263 5.39 19.02 -29.77
CA ASP A 263 6.28 18.90 -28.61
C ASP A 263 5.57 18.98 -27.25
N GLN A 264 4.27 19.33 -27.29
CA GLN A 264 3.39 19.37 -26.13
C GLN A 264 2.89 17.96 -25.71
N ILE A 265 2.96 16.96 -26.59
CA ILE A 265 2.58 15.58 -26.26
C ILE A 265 3.68 14.97 -25.44
N ARG A 266 3.29 14.30 -24.37
CA ARG A 266 4.18 13.55 -23.49
C ARG A 266 3.66 12.15 -23.31
N LEU A 267 4.55 11.20 -23.29
CA LEU A 267 4.23 9.77 -23.16
C LEU A 267 4.79 9.24 -21.85
N PHE A 268 3.99 8.41 -21.20
CA PHE A 268 4.44 7.56 -20.10
C PHE A 268 4.17 6.12 -20.52
N HIS A 269 5.21 5.38 -20.80
CA HIS A 269 5.08 3.99 -21.21
C HIS A 269 5.20 3.10 -19.97
N VAL A 270 4.13 2.38 -19.65
CA VAL A 270 4.18 1.30 -18.68
C VAL A 270 4.73 0.07 -19.38
N TRP A 271 5.99 -0.24 -19.15
CA TRP A 271 6.61 -1.43 -19.71
C TRP A 271 5.89 -2.69 -19.26
N THR A 272 5.62 -3.56 -20.21
CA THR A 272 4.94 -4.83 -19.96
C THR A 272 5.86 -5.74 -19.14
N GLU A 273 5.61 -5.80 -17.86
CA GLU A 273 6.23 -6.76 -16.95
C GLU A 273 5.10 -7.66 -16.44
N PRO A 274 5.04 -8.92 -16.91
CA PRO A 274 3.98 -9.82 -16.47
C PRO A 274 4.01 -10.00 -14.96
N THR A 275 2.92 -9.67 -14.30
CA THR A 275 2.75 -9.89 -12.87
C THR A 275 1.50 -10.72 -12.62
N ALA A 276 1.54 -11.56 -11.61
CA ALA A 276 0.40 -12.41 -11.24
C ALA A 276 -0.72 -11.62 -10.54
N ALA A 277 -0.45 -10.36 -10.18
CA ALA A 277 -1.36 -9.52 -9.42
C ALA A 277 -1.12 -8.03 -9.75
N PRO A 278 -2.10 -7.14 -9.50
CA PRO A 278 -1.94 -5.70 -9.58
C PRO A 278 -0.75 -5.22 -8.76
N GLN A 279 -0.05 -4.21 -9.23
CA GLN A 279 1.08 -3.59 -8.53
C GLN A 279 0.73 -2.16 -8.13
N GLU A 280 1.19 -1.73 -6.97
CA GLU A 280 0.96 -0.36 -6.47
C GLU A 280 1.88 0.66 -7.15
N ASP A 281 3.02 0.22 -7.68
CA ASP A 281 3.99 1.09 -8.36
C ASP A 281 4.74 0.34 -9.46
N PHE A 282 5.38 1.08 -10.36
CA PHE A 282 6.17 0.55 -11.45
C PHE A 282 7.56 0.18 -10.96
N LYS A 283 7.95 -1.08 -11.14
CA LYS A 283 9.29 -1.56 -10.76
C LYS A 283 10.36 -1.23 -11.80
N ASN A 284 9.94 -0.84 -13.01
CA ASN A 284 10.83 -0.66 -14.14
C ASN A 284 11.33 0.78 -14.24
N ALA A 285 12.66 0.94 -14.22
CA ALA A 285 13.32 2.25 -14.36
C ALA A 285 13.06 2.97 -15.71
N TYR A 286 12.49 2.26 -16.70
CA TYR A 286 12.15 2.83 -18.01
C TYR A 286 10.73 3.45 -18.05
N SER A 287 9.90 3.24 -17.02
CA SER A 287 8.60 3.90 -16.92
C SER A 287 8.78 5.33 -16.43
N VAL A 288 9.03 6.22 -17.36
CA VAL A 288 9.23 7.68 -17.12
C VAL A 288 8.50 8.48 -18.17
N TRP A 289 8.14 9.71 -17.82
CA TRP A 289 7.56 10.64 -18.78
C TRP A 289 8.60 11.14 -19.77
N VAL A 290 8.29 11.08 -21.06
CA VAL A 290 9.14 11.58 -22.14
C VAL A 290 8.34 12.58 -23.00
N LYS A 291 9.01 13.63 -23.47
CA LYS A 291 8.47 14.47 -24.53
C LYS A 291 8.57 13.73 -25.86
N THR A 292 7.54 13.85 -26.68
CA THR A 292 7.61 13.31 -28.03
C THR A 292 8.54 14.17 -28.90
N ASP A 293 9.36 13.52 -29.65
CA ASP A 293 10.19 14.09 -30.71
C ASP A 293 10.33 13.09 -31.87
N ALA A 294 10.99 13.52 -32.95
CA ALA A 294 11.15 12.69 -34.13
C ALA A 294 11.93 11.39 -33.88
N SER A 295 12.71 11.33 -32.79
CA SER A 295 13.54 10.15 -32.45
C SER A 295 12.77 9.09 -31.68
N ASN A 296 11.76 9.48 -30.91
CA ASN A 296 11.03 8.56 -30.00
C ASN A 296 9.61 8.23 -30.41
N ILE A 297 9.05 8.93 -31.40
CA ILE A 297 7.67 8.71 -31.85
C ILE A 297 7.50 7.38 -32.62
N GLY A 298 8.56 6.83 -33.13
CA GLY A 298 8.55 5.55 -33.85
C GLY A 298 8.85 4.34 -32.95
N GLN A 299 9.07 4.56 -31.68
CA GLN A 299 9.40 3.52 -30.69
C GLN A 299 8.20 2.97 -29.97
#